data_a4a4545123fbb37ed5d4b5aa505ffa6b
#
_entry.id   a4a4545123fbb37ed5d4b5aa505ffa6b
#
_cell.length_a   1.000
_cell.length_b   1.000
_cell.length_c   1.000
_cell.angle_alpha   90.00
_cell.angle_beta   90.00
_cell.angle_gamma   90.00
#
_symmetry.space_group_name_H-M   'P 1'
#
loop_
_entity.id
_entity.type
_entity.pdbx_description
1 polymer ?
#
loop_
_entity_poly.entity_id
_entity_poly.type
_entity_poly.pdbx_seq_one_letter_code
_entity_poly.pdbx_strand_id
1 'polypeptide(L)'
;MSEPGRLEAVLRRTALPGPLPTESEPALLDQVRAEIAASGPLTFARFMTIALYDPERGYYRSATERPGRAGDFLTAPETHPIFGAALARQLDEVWRRLDRPRRFVLREYGAGSGTLAASILAGLRDDGSGLVEALVYEPIELNAHRRAQIEARLGPLPPRSTEAGASRFIGAVLANEFLDALPIHRVEQHEGRLWERFVDWDDAPGSLLERRSAPSTPALAARLAQDGVELAEGQVAEICLGLEPWLDEVGADLERGLVLVIDYGHRAPALYQPARVGGTLRAYAGQRAHADPFIAVGRQDLTAHVDLSALEAAALARGLDALGDVSQAAFLVGCGLEELVERVRSNPSTTLEEWLALRSSIARFLDPAALGGFRVVLLGRGLGGSLLRGLTGRVPGAD
;
A
#
# COMPACT_ATOMS: atom_id res chain seq x y z
N MET A 1 -7.86 -3.50 -39.83
CA MET A 1 -8.96 -3.83 -38.91
C MET A 1 -10.08 -2.85 -39.16
N SER A 2 -11.29 -3.34 -39.44
CA SER A 2 -12.47 -2.54 -39.73
C SER A 2 -12.98 -1.80 -38.48
N GLU A 3 -13.56 -0.60 -38.63
CA GLU A 3 -14.12 0.23 -37.52
C GLU A 3 -15.00 -0.54 -36.51
N PRO A 4 -15.84 -1.52 -36.92
CA PRO A 4 -16.62 -2.30 -35.96
C PRO A 4 -15.77 -3.11 -34.96
N GLY A 5 -14.64 -3.65 -35.41
CA GLY A 5 -13.74 -4.40 -34.51
C GLY A 5 -13.01 -3.56 -33.50
N ARG A 6 -12.81 -2.25 -33.75
CA ARG A 6 -12.25 -1.30 -32.77
C ARG A 6 -13.27 -0.92 -31.69
N LEU A 7 -14.53 -0.71 -32.07
CA LEU A 7 -15.61 -0.41 -31.12
C LEU A 7 -15.89 -1.58 -30.16
N GLU A 8 -15.92 -2.82 -30.70
CA GLU A 8 -16.03 -4.02 -29.86
C GLU A 8 -14.83 -4.21 -28.90
N ALA A 9 -13.62 -3.90 -29.33
CA ALA A 9 -12.43 -3.96 -28.47
C ALA A 9 -12.47 -2.90 -27.35
N VAL A 10 -13.02 -1.71 -27.65
CA VAL A 10 -13.22 -0.65 -26.64
C VAL A 10 -14.34 -1.02 -25.67
N LEU A 11 -15.44 -1.59 -26.17
CA LEU A 11 -16.57 -2.04 -25.33
C LEU A 11 -16.20 -3.26 -24.45
N ARG A 12 -15.32 -4.14 -24.91
CA ARG A 12 -14.77 -5.23 -24.07
C ARG A 12 -13.85 -4.72 -22.96
N ARG A 13 -13.26 -3.53 -23.10
CA ARG A 13 -12.45 -2.88 -22.05
C ARG A 13 -13.27 -2.23 -20.92
N THR A 14 -14.58 -2.11 -21.08
CA THR A 14 -15.56 -1.62 -20.10
C THR A 14 -16.51 -2.74 -19.65
N ALA A 15 -16.03 -3.97 -19.54
CA ALA A 15 -16.81 -5.02 -18.92
C ALA A 15 -17.21 -4.57 -17.51
N LEU A 16 -18.51 -4.59 -17.24
CA LEU A 16 -19.03 -4.35 -15.89
C LEU A 16 -18.35 -5.34 -14.92
N PRO A 17 -18.01 -4.93 -13.68
CA PRO A 17 -17.45 -5.83 -12.71
C PRO A 17 -18.32 -7.09 -12.60
N GLY A 18 -17.69 -8.27 -12.64
CA GLY A 18 -18.38 -9.54 -12.46
C GLY A 18 -19.10 -9.63 -11.11
N PRO A 19 -19.90 -10.68 -10.87
CA PRO A 19 -20.46 -10.93 -9.54
C PRO A 19 -19.32 -11.08 -8.53
N LEU A 20 -19.56 -10.65 -7.28
CA LEU A 20 -18.59 -10.89 -6.19
C LEU A 20 -18.34 -12.39 -6.06
N PRO A 21 -17.10 -12.84 -5.92
CA PRO A 21 -16.83 -14.21 -5.53
C PRO A 21 -17.45 -14.44 -4.15
N THR A 22 -18.24 -15.50 -4.03
CA THR A 22 -18.92 -15.87 -2.76
C THR A 22 -18.30 -17.12 -2.13
N GLU A 23 -17.35 -17.73 -2.84
CA GLU A 23 -16.71 -18.97 -2.40
C GLU A 23 -15.31 -18.69 -1.85
N SER A 24 -15.12 -19.04 -0.59
CA SER A 24 -13.82 -19.06 0.07
C SER A 24 -12.92 -20.15 -0.52
N GLU A 25 -11.60 -20.01 -0.33
CA GLU A 25 -10.64 -21.08 -0.56
C GLU A 25 -10.87 -22.19 0.49
N PRO A 26 -11.35 -23.39 0.12
CA PRO A 26 -11.81 -24.36 1.09
C PRO A 26 -10.74 -24.74 2.12
N ALA A 27 -9.50 -24.95 1.70
CA ALA A 27 -8.42 -25.34 2.59
C ALA A 27 -8.05 -24.25 3.61
N LEU A 28 -8.17 -22.95 3.25
CA LEU A 28 -7.98 -21.86 4.21
C LEU A 28 -9.13 -21.80 5.22
N LEU A 29 -10.35 -22.04 4.77
CA LEU A 29 -11.50 -22.08 5.66
C LEU A 29 -11.40 -23.23 6.66
N ASP A 30 -10.99 -24.42 6.19
CA ASP A 30 -10.72 -25.59 7.05
C ASP A 30 -9.58 -25.29 8.05
N GLN A 31 -8.51 -24.61 7.63
CA GLN A 31 -7.43 -24.20 8.51
C GLN A 31 -7.90 -23.23 9.60
N VAL A 32 -8.67 -22.20 9.24
CA VAL A 32 -9.25 -21.24 10.20
C VAL A 32 -10.14 -21.97 11.20
N ARG A 33 -11.02 -22.85 10.71
CA ARG A 33 -11.92 -23.66 11.54
C ARG A 33 -11.14 -24.58 12.51
N ALA A 34 -10.13 -25.25 12.02
CA ALA A 34 -9.29 -26.14 12.84
C ALA A 34 -8.51 -25.37 13.92
N GLU A 35 -7.98 -24.18 13.59
CA GLU A 35 -7.28 -23.33 14.56
C GLU A 35 -8.26 -22.79 15.63
N ILE A 36 -9.46 -22.39 15.23
CA ILE A 36 -10.52 -22.00 16.18
C ILE A 36 -10.91 -23.17 17.10
N ALA A 37 -11.09 -24.37 16.56
CA ALA A 37 -11.45 -25.56 17.34
C ALA A 37 -10.34 -25.93 18.35
N ALA A 38 -9.07 -25.70 18.01
CA ALA A 38 -7.93 -26.04 18.86
C ALA A 38 -7.63 -24.99 19.93
N SER A 39 -7.80 -23.68 19.63
CA SER A 39 -7.30 -22.58 20.45
C SER A 39 -8.37 -21.55 20.85
N GLY A 40 -9.61 -21.72 20.42
CA GLY A 40 -10.68 -20.74 20.57
C GLY A 40 -10.66 -19.67 19.47
N PRO A 41 -11.50 -18.64 19.59
CA PRO A 41 -11.62 -17.57 18.60
C PRO A 41 -10.29 -16.91 18.28
N LEU A 42 -10.05 -16.63 17.00
CA LEU A 42 -8.83 -15.98 16.51
C LEU A 42 -8.95 -14.46 16.59
N THR A 43 -7.85 -13.76 16.86
CA THR A 43 -7.81 -12.30 16.61
C THR A 43 -8.05 -12.04 15.13
N PHE A 44 -8.64 -10.90 14.78
CA PHE A 44 -8.82 -10.54 13.38
C PHE A 44 -7.46 -10.44 12.65
N ALA A 45 -6.40 -10.00 13.33
CA ALA A 45 -5.05 -9.98 12.79
C ALA A 45 -4.56 -11.39 12.39
N ARG A 46 -4.83 -12.42 13.22
CA ARG A 46 -4.48 -13.80 12.88
C ARG A 46 -5.29 -14.31 11.68
N PHE A 47 -6.59 -14.05 11.66
CA PHE A 47 -7.46 -14.39 10.52
C PHE A 47 -6.97 -13.73 9.23
N MET A 48 -6.70 -12.42 9.25
CA MET A 48 -6.19 -11.66 8.10
C MET A 48 -4.83 -12.20 7.64
N THR A 49 -3.96 -12.62 8.57
CA THR A 49 -2.68 -13.28 8.24
C THR A 49 -2.91 -14.57 7.45
N ILE A 50 -3.85 -15.40 7.86
CA ILE A 50 -4.19 -16.65 7.14
C ILE A 50 -4.78 -16.30 5.76
N ALA A 51 -5.79 -15.44 5.72
CA ALA A 51 -6.52 -15.12 4.50
C ALA A 51 -5.62 -14.49 3.42
N LEU A 52 -4.70 -13.60 3.81
CA LEU A 52 -3.88 -12.85 2.87
C LEU A 52 -2.50 -13.48 2.62
N TYR A 53 -1.89 -14.07 3.64
CA TYR A 53 -0.46 -14.40 3.64
C TYR A 53 -0.14 -15.88 3.82
N ASP A 54 -1.14 -16.77 3.91
CA ASP A 54 -0.86 -18.22 3.93
C ASP A 54 0.11 -18.59 2.79
N PRO A 55 1.17 -19.37 3.06
CA PRO A 55 2.25 -19.59 2.10
C PRO A 55 1.83 -20.20 0.76
N GLU A 56 0.75 -20.98 0.75
CA GLU A 56 0.29 -21.70 -0.44
C GLU A 56 -0.95 -21.08 -1.07
N ARG A 57 -1.89 -20.57 -0.26
CA ARG A 57 -3.25 -20.27 -0.67
C ARG A 57 -3.71 -18.85 -0.32
N GLY A 58 -2.91 -18.11 0.45
CA GLY A 58 -3.22 -16.72 0.80
C GLY A 58 -3.38 -15.85 -0.43
N TYR A 59 -4.22 -14.84 -0.34
CA TYR A 59 -4.56 -13.94 -1.45
C TYR A 59 -3.33 -13.41 -2.18
N TYR A 60 -2.30 -12.94 -1.45
CA TYR A 60 -1.07 -12.42 -2.05
C TYR A 60 -0.08 -13.50 -2.51
N ARG A 61 -0.30 -14.77 -2.16
CA ARG A 61 0.53 -15.91 -2.59
C ARG A 61 -0.03 -16.65 -3.81
N SER A 62 -1.31 -16.45 -4.10
CA SER A 62 -1.98 -17.12 -5.22
C SER A 62 -1.31 -16.79 -6.54
N ALA A 63 -1.15 -17.80 -7.40
CA ALA A 63 -0.66 -17.63 -8.77
C ALA A 63 -1.66 -16.94 -9.70
N THR A 64 -2.91 -16.75 -9.25
CA THR A 64 -3.93 -16.03 -10.02
C THR A 64 -3.57 -14.55 -10.04
N GLU A 65 -3.55 -13.93 -11.23
CA GLU A 65 -3.37 -12.48 -11.37
C GLU A 65 -4.60 -11.76 -10.82
N ARG A 66 -4.45 -11.11 -9.65
CA ARG A 66 -5.57 -10.44 -8.97
C ARG A 66 -5.43 -8.93 -8.83
N PRO A 67 -4.25 -8.31 -8.62
CA PRO A 67 -4.08 -6.87 -8.77
C PRO A 67 -3.92 -6.48 -10.23
N GLY A 68 -4.37 -5.27 -10.60
CA GLY A 68 -4.18 -4.70 -11.92
C GLY A 68 -5.47 -4.51 -12.73
N ARG A 69 -5.31 -4.02 -13.97
CA ARG A 69 -6.46 -3.72 -14.88
C ARG A 69 -7.41 -4.90 -15.11
N ALA A 70 -6.93 -6.11 -14.92
CA ALA A 70 -7.72 -7.35 -15.00
C ALA A 70 -8.04 -7.96 -13.63
N GLY A 71 -7.58 -7.34 -12.52
CA GLY A 71 -7.67 -7.82 -11.17
C GLY A 71 -8.73 -7.13 -10.31
N ASP A 72 -8.53 -7.20 -8.98
CA ASP A 72 -9.54 -6.76 -8.00
C ASP A 72 -9.55 -5.23 -7.80
N PHE A 73 -8.42 -4.54 -8.04
CA PHE A 73 -8.32 -3.07 -7.99
C PHE A 73 -7.17 -2.55 -8.86
N LEU A 74 -7.24 -1.26 -9.22
CA LEU A 74 -6.24 -0.58 -10.03
C LEU A 74 -5.38 0.32 -9.17
N THR A 75 -4.10 -0.01 -9.02
CA THR A 75 -3.12 0.79 -8.28
C THR A 75 -2.58 1.97 -9.10
N ALA A 76 -2.03 2.97 -8.44
CA ALA A 76 -1.44 4.13 -9.10
C ALA A 76 -0.34 3.77 -10.12
N PRO A 77 0.62 2.86 -9.83
CA PRO A 77 1.64 2.43 -10.79
C PRO A 77 1.10 1.79 -12.08
N GLU A 78 -0.03 1.10 -11.97
CA GLU A 78 -0.66 0.42 -13.11
C GLU A 78 -1.53 1.34 -13.95
N THR A 79 -1.88 2.50 -13.40
CA THR A 79 -2.69 3.50 -14.09
C THR A 79 -1.91 4.17 -15.22
N HIS A 80 -0.71 4.69 -14.96
CA HIS A 80 0.16 5.31 -15.96
C HIS A 80 1.62 5.45 -15.49
N PRO A 81 2.62 5.25 -16.38
CA PRO A 81 4.05 5.36 -16.05
C PRO A 81 4.48 6.73 -15.49
N ILE A 82 3.72 7.80 -15.75
CA ILE A 82 4.00 9.16 -15.24
C ILE A 82 4.08 9.20 -13.71
N PHE A 83 3.38 8.31 -13.01
CA PHE A 83 3.46 8.15 -11.56
C PHE A 83 4.90 7.78 -11.14
N GLY A 84 5.47 6.73 -11.72
CA GLY A 84 6.85 6.35 -11.47
C GLY A 84 7.87 7.41 -11.89
N ALA A 85 7.62 8.14 -12.98
CA ALA A 85 8.47 9.26 -13.41
C ALA A 85 8.48 10.40 -12.39
N ALA A 86 7.36 10.69 -11.72
CA ALA A 86 7.30 11.67 -10.64
C ALA A 86 8.11 11.19 -9.42
N LEU A 87 7.98 9.92 -9.02
CA LEU A 87 8.78 9.34 -7.94
C LEU A 87 10.29 9.34 -8.28
N ALA A 88 10.65 9.09 -9.52
CA ALA A 88 12.03 9.14 -10.00
C ALA A 88 12.70 10.48 -9.67
N ARG A 89 12.01 11.59 -9.86
CA ARG A 89 12.48 12.93 -9.54
C ARG A 89 12.70 13.16 -8.05
N GLN A 90 11.82 12.59 -7.20
CA GLN A 90 12.00 12.62 -5.75
C GLN A 90 13.21 11.80 -5.32
N LEU A 91 13.41 10.61 -5.89
CA LEU A 91 14.55 9.75 -5.60
C LEU A 91 15.88 10.36 -6.07
N ASP A 92 15.90 11.00 -7.24
CA ASP A 92 17.06 11.72 -7.74
C ASP A 92 17.45 12.89 -6.83
N GLU A 93 16.48 13.65 -6.31
CA GLU A 93 16.74 14.68 -5.30
C GLU A 93 17.38 14.10 -4.04
N VAL A 94 16.84 12.99 -3.52
CA VAL A 94 17.37 12.31 -2.33
C VAL A 94 18.81 11.83 -2.59
N TRP A 95 19.06 11.20 -3.72
CA TRP A 95 20.40 10.74 -4.11
C TRP A 95 21.41 11.89 -4.15
N ARG A 96 21.03 13.05 -4.71
CA ARG A 96 21.89 14.25 -4.72
C ARG A 96 22.14 14.78 -3.33
N ARG A 97 21.15 14.79 -2.43
CA ARG A 97 21.29 15.24 -1.04
C ARG A 97 22.16 14.32 -0.20
N LEU A 98 22.26 13.05 -0.60
CA LEU A 98 23.14 12.07 0.01
C LEU A 98 24.56 12.03 -0.59
N ASP A 99 24.96 13.10 -1.30
CA ASP A 99 26.28 13.24 -1.93
C ASP A 99 26.52 12.24 -3.08
N ARG A 100 25.46 11.82 -3.76
CA ARG A 100 25.49 10.94 -4.94
C ARG A 100 26.28 9.65 -4.69
N PRO A 101 25.88 8.82 -3.73
CA PRO A 101 26.56 7.56 -3.45
C PRO A 101 26.63 6.68 -4.70
N ARG A 102 27.75 5.98 -4.89
CA ARG A 102 27.95 5.07 -6.04
C ARG A 102 27.00 3.87 -6.02
N ARG A 103 26.47 3.52 -4.85
CA ARG A 103 25.44 2.50 -4.64
C ARG A 103 24.30 3.13 -3.86
N PHE A 104 23.14 3.23 -4.50
CA PHE A 104 21.88 3.71 -3.91
C PHE A 104 20.87 2.60 -4.02
N VAL A 105 20.41 2.07 -2.89
CA VAL A 105 19.42 1.00 -2.86
C VAL A 105 18.01 1.58 -2.90
N LEU A 106 17.18 1.07 -3.80
CA LEU A 106 15.75 1.25 -3.78
C LEU A 106 15.12 -0.07 -3.34
N ARG A 107 14.70 -0.15 -2.08
CA ARG A 107 13.98 -1.30 -1.53
C ARG A 107 12.49 -1.04 -1.60
N GLU A 108 11.77 -1.87 -2.35
CA GLU A 108 10.32 -1.75 -2.54
C GLU A 108 9.59 -2.90 -1.84
N TYR A 109 8.74 -2.56 -0.86
CA TYR A 109 7.86 -3.53 -0.20
C TYR A 109 6.55 -3.68 -1.00
N GLY A 110 6.11 -4.92 -1.21
CA GLY A 110 4.94 -5.21 -2.02
C GLY A 110 5.15 -4.89 -3.50
N ALA A 111 6.34 -5.21 -4.04
CA ALA A 111 6.79 -4.80 -5.38
C ALA A 111 5.89 -5.26 -6.55
N GLY A 112 4.98 -6.18 -6.30
CA GLY A 112 4.05 -6.67 -7.31
C GLY A 112 4.77 -7.23 -8.54
N SER A 113 4.36 -6.79 -9.72
CA SER A 113 4.99 -7.18 -11.00
C SER A 113 6.21 -6.34 -11.39
N GLY A 114 6.67 -5.40 -10.54
CA GLY A 114 7.78 -4.49 -10.83
C GLY A 114 7.43 -3.34 -11.76
N THR A 115 6.15 -3.06 -11.96
CA THR A 115 5.69 -1.97 -12.84
C THR A 115 6.15 -0.61 -12.35
N LEU A 116 6.11 -0.37 -11.03
CA LEU A 116 6.54 0.89 -10.44
C LEU A 116 8.05 1.10 -10.62
N ALA A 117 8.85 0.10 -10.27
CA ALA A 117 10.30 0.17 -10.45
C ALA A 117 10.71 0.40 -11.92
N ALA A 118 10.05 -0.27 -12.85
CA ALA A 118 10.28 -0.06 -14.28
C ALA A 118 9.98 1.39 -14.71
N SER A 119 8.87 1.95 -14.23
CA SER A 119 8.47 3.33 -14.52
C SER A 119 9.42 4.36 -13.88
N ILE A 120 9.91 4.08 -12.67
CA ILE A 120 10.93 4.90 -12.00
C ILE A 120 12.22 4.90 -12.82
N LEU A 121 12.72 3.73 -13.23
CA LEU A 121 13.93 3.61 -14.03
C LEU A 121 13.80 4.31 -15.39
N ALA A 122 12.64 4.20 -16.04
CA ALA A 122 12.38 4.94 -17.28
C ALA A 122 12.42 6.46 -17.03
N GLY A 123 11.73 6.95 -16.01
CA GLY A 123 11.74 8.37 -15.64
C GLY A 123 13.14 8.91 -15.33
N LEU A 124 13.98 8.14 -14.62
CA LEU A 124 15.38 8.53 -14.37
C LEU A 124 16.20 8.64 -15.66
N ARG A 125 16.00 7.71 -16.61
CA ARG A 125 16.67 7.76 -17.94
C ARG A 125 16.21 8.97 -18.75
N ASP A 126 14.91 9.22 -18.78
CA ASP A 126 14.31 10.32 -19.52
C ASP A 126 14.74 11.70 -18.98
N ASP A 127 15.01 11.79 -17.67
CA ASP A 127 15.54 12.98 -17.02
C ASP A 127 17.10 13.05 -17.08
N GLY A 128 17.76 12.06 -17.66
CA GLY A 128 19.24 12.01 -17.73
C GLY A 128 19.91 11.94 -16.36
N SER A 129 19.27 11.31 -15.38
CA SER A 129 19.77 11.21 -14.01
C SER A 129 20.89 10.18 -13.90
N GLY A 130 22.03 10.57 -13.32
CA GLY A 130 23.12 9.65 -12.97
C GLY A 130 22.75 8.62 -11.89
N LEU A 131 21.62 8.77 -11.24
CA LEU A 131 21.11 7.78 -10.29
C LEU A 131 20.86 6.42 -10.98
N VAL A 132 20.53 6.39 -12.27
CA VAL A 132 20.32 5.13 -13.02
C VAL A 132 21.49 4.17 -12.87
N GLU A 133 22.73 4.69 -12.90
CA GLU A 133 23.94 3.89 -12.81
C GLU A 133 24.28 3.45 -11.38
N ALA A 134 23.81 4.20 -10.39
CA ALA A 134 24.04 3.94 -8.97
C ALA A 134 22.94 3.09 -8.33
N LEU A 135 21.77 2.98 -8.98
CA LEU A 135 20.57 2.39 -8.38
C LEU A 135 20.67 0.86 -8.36
N VAL A 136 20.44 0.30 -7.18
CA VAL A 136 20.29 -1.13 -6.95
C VAL A 136 18.87 -1.38 -6.46
N TYR A 137 18.08 -2.09 -7.25
CA TYR A 137 16.70 -2.40 -6.91
C TYR A 137 16.59 -3.68 -6.10
N GLU A 138 15.95 -3.60 -4.94
CA GLU A 138 15.72 -4.71 -4.00
C GLU A 138 14.21 -4.90 -3.75
N PRO A 139 13.48 -5.69 -4.56
CA PRO A 139 12.08 -5.95 -4.33
C PRO A 139 11.84 -6.90 -3.16
N ILE A 140 10.89 -6.55 -2.29
CA ILE A 140 10.32 -7.42 -1.26
C ILE A 140 8.96 -7.85 -1.76
N GLU A 141 8.91 -9.03 -2.35
CA GLU A 141 7.70 -9.61 -2.93
C GLU A 141 7.56 -11.07 -2.49
N LEU A 142 6.41 -11.41 -1.94
CA LEU A 142 6.15 -12.76 -1.40
C LEU A 142 5.77 -13.76 -2.49
N ASN A 143 5.16 -13.29 -3.57
CA ASN A 143 4.67 -14.14 -4.65
C ASN A 143 5.79 -14.50 -5.62
N ALA A 144 6.09 -15.79 -5.75
CA ALA A 144 7.16 -16.28 -6.63
C ALA A 144 6.90 -15.97 -8.11
N HIS A 145 5.62 -16.00 -8.56
CA HIS A 145 5.26 -15.68 -9.93
C HIS A 145 5.53 -14.19 -10.23
N ARG A 146 5.16 -13.30 -9.31
CA ARG A 146 5.45 -11.86 -9.44
C ARG A 146 6.94 -11.56 -9.42
N ARG A 147 7.72 -12.25 -8.56
CA ARG A 147 9.19 -12.14 -8.61
C ARG A 147 9.76 -12.50 -9.97
N ALA A 148 9.27 -13.59 -10.59
CA ALA A 148 9.66 -13.94 -11.95
C ALA A 148 9.27 -12.87 -12.99
N GLN A 149 8.13 -12.21 -12.82
CA GLN A 149 7.73 -11.06 -13.66
C GLN A 149 8.66 -9.86 -13.48
N ILE A 150 9.10 -9.56 -12.25
CA ILE A 150 10.10 -8.53 -11.97
C ILE A 150 11.41 -8.84 -12.71
N GLU A 151 11.93 -10.06 -12.58
CA GLU A 151 13.17 -10.48 -13.26
C GLU A 151 13.05 -10.43 -14.78
N ALA A 152 11.92 -10.85 -15.33
CA ALA A 152 11.65 -10.76 -16.77
C ALA A 152 11.62 -9.30 -17.26
N ARG A 153 11.19 -8.36 -16.43
CA ARG A 153 11.04 -6.93 -16.77
C ARG A 153 12.31 -6.13 -16.57
N LEU A 154 13.04 -6.40 -15.48
CA LEU A 154 14.17 -5.59 -15.01
C LEU A 154 15.53 -6.29 -15.12
N GLY A 155 15.56 -7.55 -15.47
CA GLY A 155 16.75 -8.40 -15.47
C GLY A 155 16.99 -9.07 -14.12
N PRO A 156 18.10 -9.84 -14.00
CA PRO A 156 18.45 -10.56 -12.79
C PRO A 156 18.53 -9.63 -11.57
N LEU A 157 17.89 -10.02 -10.48
CA LEU A 157 17.90 -9.25 -9.24
C LEU A 157 19.16 -9.58 -8.41
N PRO A 158 19.73 -8.59 -7.72
CA PRO A 158 20.84 -8.85 -6.81
C PRO A 158 20.37 -9.73 -5.65
N PRO A 159 21.23 -10.65 -5.15
CA PRO A 159 20.91 -11.42 -3.96
C PRO A 159 20.76 -10.47 -2.76
N ARG A 160 19.67 -10.62 -2.01
CA ARG A 160 19.50 -9.94 -0.72
C ARG A 160 20.27 -10.70 0.36
N SER A 161 21.04 -9.98 1.18
CA SER A 161 21.58 -10.59 2.41
C SER A 161 20.44 -10.91 3.38
N THR A 162 20.41 -12.11 3.90
CA THR A 162 19.43 -12.56 4.90
C THR A 162 19.92 -12.40 6.33
N GLU A 163 21.17 -11.96 6.52
CA GLU A 163 21.73 -11.71 7.85
C GLU A 163 21.29 -10.33 8.35
N ALA A 164 20.68 -10.31 9.54
CA ALA A 164 20.28 -9.06 10.19
C ALA A 164 21.49 -8.13 10.39
N GLY A 165 21.38 -6.89 9.92
CA GLY A 165 22.45 -5.89 10.01
C GLY A 165 23.58 -6.01 8.97
N ALA A 166 23.65 -7.08 8.18
CA ALA A 166 24.60 -7.19 7.05
C ALA A 166 24.12 -6.43 5.81
N SER A 167 22.91 -5.90 5.83
CA SER A 167 22.25 -5.24 4.70
C SER A 167 22.08 -3.74 4.86
N ARG A 168 22.84 -3.07 5.75
CA ARG A 168 22.77 -1.61 5.90
C ARG A 168 23.09 -0.90 4.59
N PHE A 169 22.23 0.02 4.21
CA PHE A 169 22.34 0.71 2.93
C PHE A 169 22.00 2.19 3.01
N ILE A 170 22.55 2.92 2.04
CA ILE A 170 22.15 4.29 1.72
C ILE A 170 21.19 4.23 0.54
N GLY A 171 20.00 4.85 0.67
CA GLY A 171 19.02 4.76 -0.40
C GLY A 171 17.63 5.19 -0.03
N ALA A 172 16.65 4.46 -0.57
CA ALA A 172 15.25 4.69 -0.26
C ALA A 172 14.51 3.36 -0.01
N VAL A 173 13.56 3.42 0.90
CA VAL A 173 12.53 2.40 1.10
C VAL A 173 11.23 2.93 0.50
N LEU A 174 10.57 2.14 -0.31
CA LEU A 174 9.29 2.47 -0.94
C LEU A 174 8.24 1.44 -0.49
N ALA A 175 7.11 1.95 0.01
CA ALA A 175 5.93 1.17 0.35
C ALA A 175 4.72 1.86 -0.28
N ASN A 176 4.24 1.33 -1.40
CA ASN A 176 3.08 1.84 -2.12
C ASN A 176 1.93 0.86 -2.00
N GLU A 177 0.84 1.26 -1.37
CA GLU A 177 -0.32 0.39 -1.13
C GLU A 177 0.14 -0.94 -0.49
N PHE A 178 0.85 -0.82 0.63
CA PHE A 178 1.45 -1.95 1.34
C PHE A 178 1.03 -2.01 2.81
N LEU A 179 0.96 -0.86 3.48
CA LEU A 179 0.68 -0.82 4.92
C LEU A 179 -0.80 -1.06 5.22
N ASP A 180 -1.69 -0.73 4.29
CA ASP A 180 -3.14 -0.96 4.37
C ASP A 180 -3.51 -2.45 4.46
N ALA A 181 -2.64 -3.31 3.91
CA ALA A 181 -2.80 -4.76 3.91
C ALA A 181 -2.13 -5.45 5.12
N LEU A 182 -1.43 -4.72 5.98
CA LEU A 182 -0.87 -5.30 7.21
C LEU A 182 -1.99 -5.80 8.13
N PRO A 183 -1.80 -6.96 8.80
CA PRO A 183 -2.81 -7.52 9.68
C PRO A 183 -3.22 -6.55 10.80
N ILE A 184 -4.52 -6.36 10.97
CA ILE A 184 -5.11 -5.43 11.95
C ILE A 184 -5.91 -6.18 13.02
N HIS A 185 -5.94 -5.60 14.21
CA HIS A 185 -6.90 -5.95 15.25
C HIS A 185 -8.14 -5.07 15.12
N ARG A 186 -9.32 -5.62 15.39
CA ARG A 186 -10.56 -4.87 15.41
C ARG A 186 -11.04 -4.72 16.86
N VAL A 187 -11.19 -3.48 17.29
CA VAL A 187 -11.66 -3.16 18.64
C VAL A 187 -13.01 -2.44 18.60
N GLU A 188 -13.74 -2.52 19.68
CA GLU A 188 -15.05 -1.87 19.83
C GLU A 188 -15.18 -1.28 21.24
N GLN A 189 -15.66 -0.05 21.34
CA GLN A 189 -16.10 0.52 22.60
C GLN A 189 -17.51 0.04 22.91
N HIS A 190 -17.69 -0.68 24.01
CA HIS A 190 -19.01 -1.20 24.38
C HIS A 190 -19.16 -1.25 25.91
N GLU A 191 -20.28 -0.72 26.43
CA GLU A 191 -20.59 -0.61 27.88
C GLU A 191 -19.44 0.05 28.67
N GLY A 192 -18.87 1.13 28.09
CA GLY A 192 -17.80 1.89 28.72
C GLY A 192 -16.45 1.16 28.76
N ARG A 193 -16.26 0.08 28.02
CA ARG A 193 -15.02 -0.71 27.98
C ARG A 193 -14.57 -0.96 26.55
N LEU A 194 -13.26 -1.12 26.38
CA LEU A 194 -12.69 -1.59 25.12
C LEU A 194 -12.81 -3.11 25.02
N TRP A 195 -13.40 -3.58 23.96
CA TRP A 195 -13.48 -4.99 23.57
C TRP A 195 -12.70 -5.21 22.28
N GLU A 196 -12.27 -6.46 22.05
CA GLU A 196 -11.70 -6.86 20.76
C GLU A 196 -12.70 -7.79 20.04
N ARG A 197 -12.83 -7.61 18.73
CA ARG A 197 -13.64 -8.46 17.85
C ARG A 197 -12.77 -9.58 17.31
N PHE A 198 -13.04 -10.79 17.79
CA PHE A 198 -12.41 -12.02 17.35
C PHE A 198 -13.22 -12.67 16.24
N VAL A 199 -12.55 -13.49 15.44
CA VAL A 199 -13.18 -14.36 14.44
C VAL A 199 -13.45 -15.72 15.06
N ASP A 200 -14.70 -16.17 14.97
CA ASP A 200 -15.14 -17.44 15.50
C ASP A 200 -15.94 -18.23 14.43
N TRP A 201 -16.24 -19.47 14.72
CA TRP A 201 -16.98 -20.37 13.84
C TRP A 201 -18.36 -20.70 14.43
N ASP A 202 -19.42 -20.53 13.64
CA ASP A 202 -20.76 -20.98 13.97
C ASP A 202 -21.05 -22.27 13.18
N ASP A 203 -21.22 -23.37 13.91
CA ASP A 203 -21.51 -24.67 13.30
C ASP A 203 -22.91 -24.73 12.65
N ALA A 204 -23.82 -23.87 13.05
CA ALA A 204 -25.18 -23.84 12.56
C ALA A 204 -25.63 -22.50 11.96
N PRO A 205 -24.93 -21.89 11.02
CA PRO A 205 -25.02 -22.24 9.59
C PRO A 205 -23.73 -22.78 8.97
N GLY A 206 -22.64 -22.92 9.71
CA GLY A 206 -21.35 -23.32 9.14
C GLY A 206 -20.62 -22.14 8.52
N SER A 207 -20.49 -21.04 9.27
CA SER A 207 -19.88 -19.79 8.79
C SER A 207 -19.03 -19.10 9.85
N LEU A 208 -18.13 -18.23 9.38
CA LEU A 208 -17.38 -17.33 10.24
C LEU A 208 -18.29 -16.20 10.76
N LEU A 209 -18.03 -15.79 12.00
CA LEU A 209 -18.69 -14.64 12.65
C LEU A 209 -17.71 -13.87 13.51
N GLU A 210 -18.09 -12.66 13.90
CA GLU A 210 -17.34 -11.89 14.91
C GLU A 210 -17.89 -12.15 16.31
N ARG A 211 -16.97 -12.37 17.26
CA ARG A 211 -17.27 -12.49 18.69
C ARG A 211 -16.49 -11.46 19.49
N ARG A 212 -17.16 -10.72 20.36
CA ARG A 212 -16.51 -9.81 21.31
C ARG A 212 -15.86 -10.58 22.46
N SER A 213 -14.63 -10.20 22.81
CA SER A 213 -13.92 -10.68 23.99
C SER A 213 -13.04 -9.58 24.56
N ALA A 214 -12.40 -9.82 25.73
CA ALA A 214 -11.39 -8.93 26.24
C ALA A 214 -10.24 -8.77 25.24
N PRO A 215 -9.58 -7.59 25.15
CA PRO A 215 -8.44 -7.38 24.27
C PRO A 215 -7.36 -8.44 24.46
N SER A 216 -6.85 -8.99 23.36
CA SER A 216 -5.80 -10.02 23.33
C SER A 216 -4.46 -9.51 23.86
N THR A 217 -4.25 -8.21 23.84
CA THR A 217 -3.04 -7.55 24.33
C THR A 217 -3.35 -6.14 24.84
N PRO A 218 -2.65 -5.68 25.91
CA PRO A 218 -2.78 -4.32 26.39
C PRO A 218 -2.28 -3.26 25.39
N ALA A 219 -1.50 -3.66 24.39
CA ALA A 219 -0.99 -2.77 23.34
C ALA A 219 -2.12 -2.08 22.55
N LEU A 220 -3.30 -2.69 22.43
CA LEU A 220 -4.45 -2.11 21.73
C LEU A 220 -4.97 -0.85 22.46
N ALA A 221 -5.19 -0.95 23.76
CA ALA A 221 -5.60 0.20 24.57
C ALA A 221 -4.48 1.25 24.65
N ALA A 222 -3.22 0.81 24.79
CA ALA A 222 -2.07 1.70 24.84
C ALA A 222 -1.93 2.51 23.55
N ARG A 223 -2.19 1.90 22.39
CA ARG A 223 -2.13 2.60 21.09
C ARG A 223 -3.15 3.76 21.02
N LEU A 224 -4.40 3.52 21.39
CA LEU A 224 -5.43 4.56 21.41
C LEU A 224 -5.07 5.67 22.41
N ALA A 225 -4.65 5.29 23.62
CA ALA A 225 -4.27 6.24 24.66
C ALA A 225 -3.07 7.12 24.27
N GLN A 226 -2.11 6.60 23.50
CA GLN A 226 -0.94 7.33 23.04
C GLN A 226 -1.31 8.52 22.14
N ASP A 227 -2.39 8.42 21.38
CA ASP A 227 -2.91 9.50 20.54
C ASP A 227 -4.07 10.27 21.18
N GLY A 228 -4.39 9.97 22.46
CA GLY A 228 -5.51 10.58 23.17
C GLY A 228 -6.87 10.23 22.54
N VAL A 229 -7.00 9.07 21.92
CA VAL A 229 -8.22 8.64 21.25
C VAL A 229 -9.16 7.97 22.24
N GLU A 230 -10.38 8.49 22.30
CA GLU A 230 -11.51 7.87 23.01
C GLU A 230 -12.57 7.48 21.96
N LEU A 231 -12.83 6.18 21.84
CA LEU A 231 -13.86 5.68 20.92
C LEU A 231 -15.26 5.95 21.51
N ALA A 232 -16.20 6.33 20.67
CA ALA A 232 -17.58 6.47 21.05
C ALA A 232 -18.23 5.09 21.31
N GLU A 233 -19.31 5.05 22.10
CA GLU A 233 -20.05 3.82 22.37
C GLU A 233 -20.56 3.20 21.04
N GLY A 234 -20.29 1.91 20.85
CA GLY A 234 -20.58 1.15 19.65
C GLY A 234 -19.63 1.40 18.48
N GLN A 235 -18.63 2.28 18.64
CA GLN A 235 -17.66 2.54 17.58
C GLN A 235 -16.66 1.40 17.48
N VAL A 236 -16.42 0.96 16.23
CA VAL A 236 -15.40 -0.03 15.85
C VAL A 236 -14.19 0.71 15.27
N ALA A 237 -13.00 0.22 15.57
CA ALA A 237 -11.75 0.75 15.04
C ALA A 237 -10.77 -0.38 14.70
N GLU A 238 -9.93 -0.15 13.71
CA GLU A 238 -8.84 -1.01 13.31
C GLU A 238 -7.51 -0.50 13.90
N ILE A 239 -6.72 -1.41 14.49
CA ILE A 239 -5.38 -1.12 15.06
C ILE A 239 -4.37 -2.06 14.43
N CYS A 240 -3.42 -1.50 13.70
CA CYS A 240 -2.30 -2.24 13.11
C CYS A 240 -1.11 -2.23 14.08
N LEU A 241 -0.82 -3.36 14.71
CA LEU A 241 0.40 -3.53 15.52
C LEU A 241 1.61 -3.93 14.67
N GLY A 242 1.42 -4.19 13.38
CA GLY A 242 2.47 -4.57 12.42
C GLY A 242 3.36 -3.42 11.95
N LEU A 243 2.97 -2.15 12.21
CA LEU A 243 3.76 -0.98 11.81
C LEU A 243 5.12 -0.92 12.51
N GLU A 244 5.14 -1.21 13.81
CA GLU A 244 6.37 -1.17 14.60
C GLU A 244 7.39 -2.22 14.15
N PRO A 245 7.07 -3.53 14.04
CA PRO A 245 7.99 -4.53 13.51
C PRO A 245 8.52 -4.22 12.11
N TRP A 246 7.65 -3.68 11.22
CA TRP A 246 8.08 -3.27 9.89
C TRP A 246 9.11 -2.13 9.96
N LEU A 247 8.87 -1.11 10.80
CA LEU A 247 9.82 -0.01 10.99
C LEU A 247 11.09 -0.44 11.73
N ASP A 248 11.04 -1.49 12.57
CA ASP A 248 12.24 -2.09 13.16
C ASP A 248 13.16 -2.65 12.07
N GLU A 249 12.61 -3.39 11.09
CA GLU A 249 13.35 -3.90 9.94
C GLU A 249 13.93 -2.74 9.10
N VAL A 250 13.09 -1.77 8.74
CA VAL A 250 13.50 -0.59 7.96
C VAL A 250 14.57 0.20 8.69
N GLY A 251 14.38 0.47 9.98
CA GLY A 251 15.31 1.26 10.80
C GLY A 251 16.66 0.58 11.04
N ALA A 252 16.68 -0.75 11.09
CA ALA A 252 17.91 -1.54 11.21
C ALA A 252 18.77 -1.48 9.93
N ASP A 253 18.11 -1.50 8.77
CA ASP A 253 18.78 -1.62 7.47
C ASP A 253 19.08 -0.26 6.82
N LEU A 254 18.22 0.75 6.98
CA LEU A 254 18.43 2.08 6.39
C LEU A 254 19.46 2.88 7.19
N GLU A 255 20.65 3.06 6.64
CA GLU A 255 21.72 3.86 7.26
C GLU A 255 21.47 5.37 7.08
N ARG A 256 21.25 5.82 5.86
CA ARG A 256 20.88 7.17 5.47
C ARG A 256 19.94 7.12 4.28
N GLY A 257 18.88 7.91 4.29
CA GLY A 257 17.98 7.95 3.15
C GLY A 257 16.54 8.28 3.48
N LEU A 258 15.66 7.90 2.55
CA LEU A 258 14.24 8.18 2.55
C LEU A 258 13.43 6.91 2.80
N VAL A 259 12.37 7.02 3.60
CA VAL A 259 11.25 6.07 3.57
C VAL A 259 10.06 6.80 2.98
N LEU A 260 9.56 6.32 1.87
CA LEU A 260 8.44 6.88 1.11
C LEU A 260 7.26 5.90 1.20
N VAL A 261 6.25 6.28 1.94
CA VAL A 261 5.00 5.53 2.08
C VAL A 261 3.91 6.24 1.29
N ILE A 262 3.20 5.50 0.45
CA ILE A 262 2.04 5.99 -0.31
C ILE A 262 0.89 5.05 -0.02
N ASP A 263 -0.10 5.54 0.72
CA ASP A 263 -1.22 4.71 1.16
C ASP A 263 -2.44 5.56 1.51
N TYR A 264 -3.60 4.93 1.63
CA TYR A 264 -4.76 5.63 2.15
C TYR A 264 -4.82 5.52 3.67
N GLY A 265 -4.98 6.66 4.32
CA GLY A 265 -4.95 6.73 5.77
C GLY A 265 -5.24 8.13 6.28
N HIS A 266 -5.29 8.23 7.59
CA HIS A 266 -5.52 9.49 8.28
C HIS A 266 -4.68 9.57 9.55
N ARG A 267 -4.47 10.79 10.04
CA ARG A 267 -3.98 10.99 11.41
C ARG A 267 -5.05 10.54 12.42
N ALA A 268 -4.65 10.08 13.58
CA ALA A 268 -5.53 9.48 14.58
C ALA A 268 -6.83 10.26 14.86
N PRO A 269 -6.84 11.61 15.02
CA PRO A 269 -8.09 12.34 15.27
C PRO A 269 -9.12 12.23 14.14
N ALA A 270 -8.67 12.13 12.89
CA ALA A 270 -9.54 11.96 11.73
C ALA A 270 -9.84 10.49 11.44
N LEU A 271 -8.89 9.58 11.75
CA LEU A 271 -9.08 8.14 11.59
C LEU A 271 -10.16 7.62 12.53
N TYR A 272 -10.09 8.00 13.81
CA TYR A 272 -10.96 7.51 14.88
C TYR A 272 -12.09 8.48 15.22
N GLN A 273 -12.44 9.41 14.30
CA GLN A 273 -13.53 10.34 14.55
C GLN A 273 -14.86 9.60 14.86
N PRO A 274 -15.69 10.08 15.81
CA PRO A 274 -16.92 9.38 16.24
C PRO A 274 -17.92 9.08 15.12
N ALA A 275 -17.94 9.89 14.04
CA ALA A 275 -18.80 9.65 12.89
C ALA A 275 -18.43 8.37 12.09
N ARG A 276 -17.22 7.84 12.28
CA ARG A 276 -16.78 6.58 11.64
C ARG A 276 -17.10 5.38 12.54
N VAL A 277 -18.38 5.09 12.70
CA VAL A 277 -18.88 4.05 13.61
C VAL A 277 -18.39 2.64 13.25
N GLY A 278 -18.31 2.32 11.95
CA GLY A 278 -18.00 0.97 11.46
C GLY A 278 -16.53 0.70 11.16
N GLY A 279 -15.63 1.63 11.49
CA GLY A 279 -14.21 1.51 11.14
C GLY A 279 -13.92 1.76 9.65
N THR A 280 -12.78 1.28 9.19
CA THR A 280 -12.26 1.49 7.84
C THR A 280 -12.04 0.21 7.04
N LEU A 281 -12.19 -0.97 7.67
CA LEU A 281 -12.01 -2.26 7.01
C LEU A 281 -12.85 -2.33 5.73
N ARG A 282 -12.22 -2.75 4.64
CA ARG A 282 -12.86 -3.04 3.35
C ARG A 282 -12.32 -4.36 2.80
N ALA A 283 -13.20 -5.06 2.09
CA ALA A 283 -12.84 -6.20 1.27
C ALA A 283 -12.99 -5.84 -0.21
N TYR A 284 -12.05 -6.28 -1.03
CA TYR A 284 -12.06 -6.04 -2.47
C TYR A 284 -11.99 -7.36 -3.23
N ALA A 285 -12.92 -7.53 -4.16
CA ALA A 285 -12.94 -8.66 -5.07
C ALA A 285 -13.61 -8.28 -6.39
N GLY A 286 -13.03 -8.63 -7.54
CA GLY A 286 -13.60 -8.36 -8.85
C GLY A 286 -13.88 -6.87 -9.10
N GLN A 287 -13.00 -5.97 -8.67
CA GLN A 287 -13.12 -4.51 -8.75
C GLN A 287 -14.31 -3.92 -7.96
N ARG A 288 -14.76 -4.61 -6.93
CA ARG A 288 -15.84 -4.18 -6.05
C ARG A 288 -15.37 -4.15 -4.60
N ALA A 289 -15.71 -3.07 -3.90
CA ALA A 289 -15.54 -2.96 -2.46
C ALA A 289 -16.81 -3.43 -1.73
N HIS A 290 -16.63 -4.15 -0.63
CA HIS A 290 -17.70 -4.51 0.30
C HIS A 290 -17.18 -4.57 1.74
N ALA A 291 -18.10 -4.76 2.70
CA ALA A 291 -17.76 -4.69 4.13
C ALA A 291 -17.63 -6.05 4.81
N ASP A 292 -17.94 -7.16 4.13
CA ASP A 292 -17.92 -8.49 4.74
C ASP A 292 -16.58 -9.19 4.50
N PRO A 293 -15.73 -9.37 5.53
CA PRO A 293 -14.43 -10.00 5.40
C PRO A 293 -14.49 -11.53 5.25
N PHE A 294 -15.66 -12.15 5.38
CA PHE A 294 -15.80 -13.60 5.50
C PHE A 294 -16.35 -14.29 4.24
N ILE A 295 -16.80 -13.53 3.23
CA ILE A 295 -17.47 -14.11 2.05
C ILE A 295 -16.53 -14.95 1.20
N ALA A 296 -15.31 -14.49 0.97
CA ALA A 296 -14.39 -15.08 0.00
C ALA A 296 -12.95 -15.17 0.57
N VAL A 297 -12.81 -15.89 1.69
CA VAL A 297 -11.52 -16.04 2.38
C VAL A 297 -10.45 -16.59 1.44
N GLY A 298 -9.31 -15.88 1.34
CA GLY A 298 -8.21 -16.20 0.42
C GLY A 298 -8.44 -15.79 -1.05
N ARG A 299 -9.64 -15.25 -1.37
CA ARG A 299 -10.01 -14.83 -2.72
C ARG A 299 -10.45 -13.38 -2.81
N GLN A 300 -10.29 -12.63 -1.75
CA GLN A 300 -10.52 -11.19 -1.65
C GLN A 300 -9.38 -10.53 -0.93
N ASP A 301 -9.12 -9.27 -1.26
CA ASP A 301 -8.21 -8.44 -0.51
C ASP A 301 -8.91 -7.88 0.73
N LEU A 302 -8.18 -7.70 1.81
CA LEU A 302 -8.65 -7.10 3.05
C LEU A 302 -7.73 -5.95 3.41
N THR A 303 -8.26 -4.75 3.50
CA THR A 303 -7.49 -3.55 3.76
C THR A 303 -8.13 -2.69 4.84
N ALA A 304 -7.30 -1.91 5.53
CA ALA A 304 -7.76 -0.90 6.48
C ALA A 304 -6.93 0.38 6.32
N HIS A 305 -7.51 1.53 6.63
CA HIS A 305 -6.78 2.80 6.55
C HIS A 305 -5.60 2.82 7.53
N VAL A 306 -4.46 3.31 7.04
CA VAL A 306 -3.23 3.44 7.83
C VAL A 306 -3.37 4.57 8.86
N ASP A 307 -3.02 4.27 10.11
CA ASP A 307 -2.86 5.29 11.16
C ASP A 307 -1.52 6.01 10.97
N LEU A 308 -1.59 7.21 10.38
CA LEU A 308 -0.40 8.03 10.09
C LEU A 308 0.25 8.58 11.36
N SER A 309 -0.52 8.77 12.45
CA SER A 309 0.04 9.16 13.75
C SER A 309 0.86 8.02 14.34
N ALA A 310 0.35 6.79 14.28
CA ALA A 310 1.07 5.61 14.72
C ALA A 310 2.36 5.38 13.89
N LEU A 311 2.27 5.53 12.56
CA LEU A 311 3.41 5.40 11.66
C LEU A 311 4.51 6.41 12.01
N GLU A 312 4.14 7.68 12.19
CA GLU A 312 5.09 8.75 12.53
C GLU A 312 5.72 8.53 13.90
N ALA A 313 4.92 8.22 14.93
CA ALA A 313 5.41 7.95 16.28
C ALA A 313 6.38 6.76 16.32
N ALA A 314 6.04 5.67 15.61
CA ALA A 314 6.89 4.50 15.51
C ALA A 314 8.20 4.77 14.75
N ALA A 315 8.16 5.61 13.73
CA ALA A 315 9.34 6.04 12.98
C ALA A 315 10.30 6.89 13.82
N LEU A 316 9.77 7.88 14.55
CA LEU A 316 10.54 8.72 15.45
C LEU A 316 11.23 7.92 16.56
N ALA A 317 10.54 6.92 17.15
CA ALA A 317 11.11 6.04 18.15
C ALA A 317 12.30 5.20 17.63
N ARG A 318 12.43 5.08 16.29
CA ARG A 318 13.51 4.35 15.62
C ARG A 318 14.55 5.25 14.96
N GLY A 319 14.53 6.53 15.28
CA GLY A 319 15.49 7.52 14.79
C GLY A 319 15.32 7.85 13.31
N LEU A 320 14.10 7.76 12.82
CA LEU A 320 13.69 8.32 11.53
C LEU A 320 12.99 9.66 11.77
N ASP A 321 13.39 10.69 11.05
CA ASP A 321 12.77 12.01 11.10
C ASP A 321 11.46 11.99 10.31
N ALA A 322 10.39 12.58 10.85
CA ALA A 322 9.16 12.84 10.09
C ALA A 322 9.39 14.10 9.24
N LEU A 323 9.58 13.93 7.94
CA LEU A 323 9.85 15.02 7.02
C LEU A 323 8.56 15.75 6.58
N GLY A 324 7.44 15.04 6.60
CA GLY A 324 6.11 15.56 6.31
C GLY A 324 5.21 14.56 5.61
N ASP A 325 3.93 14.93 5.51
CA ASP A 325 2.93 14.19 4.75
C ASP A 325 2.05 15.13 3.93
N VAL A 326 1.69 14.72 2.73
CA VAL A 326 0.83 15.47 1.79
C VAL A 326 -0.11 14.52 1.06
N SER A 327 -1.12 15.05 0.37
CA SER A 327 -1.91 14.23 -0.55
C SER A 327 -1.06 13.76 -1.74
N GLN A 328 -1.39 12.61 -2.33
CA GLN A 328 -0.71 12.12 -3.53
C GLN A 328 -0.78 13.14 -4.67
N ALA A 329 -1.91 13.82 -4.81
CA ALA A 329 -2.05 14.90 -5.80
C ALA A 329 -1.02 16.01 -5.57
N ALA A 330 -0.86 16.50 -4.34
CA ALA A 330 0.13 17.53 -4.00
C ALA A 330 1.56 17.02 -4.22
N PHE A 331 1.85 15.77 -3.81
CA PHE A 331 3.15 15.15 -4.05
C PHE A 331 3.52 15.11 -5.53
N LEU A 332 2.61 14.65 -6.39
CA LEU A 332 2.85 14.58 -7.83
C LEU A 332 3.08 15.96 -8.45
N VAL A 333 2.31 16.97 -8.03
CA VAL A 333 2.51 18.36 -8.45
C VAL A 333 3.89 18.86 -8.02
N GLY A 334 4.29 18.64 -6.75
CA GLY A 334 5.62 18.99 -6.25
C GLY A 334 6.76 18.29 -6.98
N CYS A 335 6.51 17.06 -7.45
CA CYS A 335 7.45 16.31 -8.27
C CYS A 335 7.47 16.74 -9.75
N GLY A 336 6.73 17.79 -10.13
CA GLY A 336 6.72 18.35 -11.48
C GLY A 336 5.85 17.58 -12.45
N LEU A 337 4.63 17.22 -12.02
CA LEU A 337 3.66 16.55 -12.88
C LEU A 337 3.36 17.35 -14.14
N GLU A 338 3.30 18.68 -14.06
CA GLU A 338 3.03 19.55 -15.22
C GLU A 338 4.10 19.40 -16.31
N GLU A 339 5.37 19.44 -15.95
CA GLU A 339 6.48 19.26 -16.91
C GLU A 339 6.49 17.85 -17.51
N LEU A 340 6.14 16.83 -16.72
CA LEU A 340 6.04 15.47 -17.22
C LEU A 340 4.90 15.32 -18.24
N VAL A 341 3.75 15.96 -17.99
CA VAL A 341 2.60 16.01 -18.92
C VAL A 341 2.97 16.75 -20.20
N GLU A 342 3.65 17.92 -20.06
CA GLU A 342 4.07 18.72 -21.21
C GLU A 342 5.07 17.98 -22.09
N ARG A 343 5.98 17.20 -21.50
CA ARG A 343 6.91 16.34 -22.24
C ARG A 343 6.17 15.34 -23.11
N VAL A 344 5.12 14.67 -22.58
CA VAL A 344 4.31 13.72 -23.37
C VAL A 344 3.51 14.45 -24.44
N ARG A 345 2.94 15.62 -24.11
CA ARG A 345 2.14 16.42 -25.03
C ARG A 345 2.96 16.93 -26.23
N SER A 346 4.17 17.36 -25.98
CA SER A 346 5.08 17.93 -27.01
C SER A 346 5.86 16.86 -27.80
N ASN A 347 5.76 15.59 -27.41
CA ASN A 347 6.42 14.50 -28.14
C ASN A 347 5.64 14.17 -29.43
N PRO A 348 6.24 14.37 -30.63
CA PRO A 348 5.56 14.11 -31.91
C PRO A 348 5.12 12.66 -32.12
N SER A 349 5.72 11.72 -31.39
CA SER A 349 5.39 10.30 -31.45
C SER A 349 4.20 9.92 -30.58
N THR A 350 3.70 10.81 -29.71
CA THR A 350 2.56 10.54 -28.84
C THR A 350 1.29 10.39 -29.66
N THR A 351 0.69 9.23 -29.58
CA THR A 351 -0.59 8.95 -30.24
C THR A 351 -1.76 9.60 -29.50
N LEU A 352 -2.88 9.78 -30.20
CA LEU A 352 -4.11 10.26 -29.55
C LEU A 352 -4.58 9.31 -28.42
N GLU A 353 -4.42 8.01 -28.59
CA GLU A 353 -4.79 7.02 -27.57
C GLU A 353 -3.95 7.18 -26.31
N GLU A 354 -2.63 7.31 -26.42
CA GLU A 354 -1.71 7.55 -25.32
C GLU A 354 -2.03 8.87 -24.60
N TRP A 355 -2.32 9.92 -25.37
CA TRP A 355 -2.72 11.21 -24.80
C TRP A 355 -4.02 11.14 -24.00
N LEU A 356 -5.04 10.44 -24.53
CA LEU A 356 -6.32 10.27 -23.84
C LEU A 356 -6.16 9.40 -22.57
N ALA A 357 -5.32 8.35 -22.63
CA ALA A 357 -4.99 7.52 -21.48
C ALA A 357 -4.30 8.34 -20.38
N LEU A 358 -3.31 9.17 -20.75
CA LEU A 358 -2.64 10.09 -19.82
C LEU A 358 -3.63 11.05 -19.17
N ARG A 359 -4.48 11.72 -19.94
CA ARG A 359 -5.49 12.65 -19.41
C ARG A 359 -6.44 11.99 -18.40
N SER A 360 -6.91 10.78 -18.72
CA SER A 360 -7.75 9.99 -17.81
C SER A 360 -7.02 9.64 -16.52
N SER A 361 -5.74 9.31 -16.61
CA SER A 361 -4.90 8.98 -15.45
C SER A 361 -4.65 10.21 -14.58
N ILE A 362 -4.34 11.36 -15.18
CA ILE A 362 -4.16 12.63 -14.45
C ILE A 362 -5.42 13.00 -13.68
N ALA A 363 -6.60 12.87 -14.31
CA ALA A 363 -7.86 13.15 -13.64
C ALA A 363 -8.00 12.31 -12.34
N ARG A 364 -7.64 11.03 -12.37
CA ARG A 364 -7.66 10.16 -11.18
C ARG A 364 -6.58 10.51 -10.16
N PHE A 365 -5.38 10.88 -10.61
CA PHE A 365 -4.27 11.25 -9.74
C PHE A 365 -4.51 12.56 -8.99
N LEU A 366 -5.31 13.46 -9.54
CA LEU A 366 -5.65 14.74 -8.94
C LEU A 366 -6.99 14.74 -8.21
N ASP A 367 -7.84 13.73 -8.40
CA ASP A 367 -9.14 13.63 -7.74
C ASP A 367 -8.95 13.21 -6.26
N PRO A 368 -9.30 14.08 -5.29
CA PRO A 368 -9.17 13.76 -3.86
C PRO A 368 -10.11 12.63 -3.41
N ALA A 369 -11.16 12.31 -4.16
CA ALA A 369 -12.05 11.19 -3.89
C ALA A 369 -11.55 9.85 -4.47
N ALA A 370 -10.44 9.89 -5.23
CA ALA A 370 -9.79 8.74 -5.85
C ALA A 370 -8.32 8.67 -5.41
N LEU A 371 -7.40 8.32 -6.33
CA LEU A 371 -5.97 8.17 -6.04
C LEU A 371 -5.32 9.46 -5.52
N GLY A 372 -5.83 10.64 -5.90
CA GLY A 372 -5.28 11.92 -5.46
C GLY A 372 -5.41 12.16 -3.95
N GLY A 373 -6.38 11.50 -3.30
CA GLY A 373 -6.62 11.58 -1.85
C GLY A 373 -5.71 10.69 -1.01
N PHE A 374 -4.94 9.78 -1.61
CA PHE A 374 -3.96 8.97 -0.88
C PHE A 374 -2.93 9.87 -0.18
N ARG A 375 -2.36 9.40 0.91
CA ARG A 375 -1.34 10.13 1.67
C ARG A 375 0.04 9.68 1.25
N VAL A 376 0.93 10.63 1.06
CA VAL A 376 2.35 10.40 0.82
C VAL A 376 3.10 10.87 2.06
N VAL A 377 3.63 9.92 2.82
CA VAL A 377 4.40 10.18 4.03
C VAL A 377 5.87 10.02 3.72
N LEU A 378 6.65 11.03 4.07
CA LEU A 378 8.10 11.05 3.90
C LEU A 378 8.76 11.01 5.27
N LEU A 379 9.51 9.94 5.52
CA LEU A 379 10.36 9.80 6.70
C LEU A 379 11.82 9.72 6.23
N GLY A 380 12.76 10.13 7.05
CA GLY A 380 14.14 10.18 6.62
C GLY A 380 15.15 9.92 7.71
N ARG A 381 16.37 9.58 7.32
CA ARG A 381 17.54 9.52 8.20
C ARG A 381 18.72 10.21 7.53
N GLY A 382 19.25 11.26 8.17
CA GLY A 382 20.38 11.99 7.64
C GLY A 382 20.11 12.75 6.34
N LEU A 383 18.85 13.13 6.11
CA LEU A 383 18.40 13.98 4.99
C LEU A 383 18.25 15.43 5.46
N GLY A 384 19.34 16.07 5.84
CA GLY A 384 19.31 17.49 6.21
C GLY A 384 18.89 18.41 5.05
N GLY A 385 18.55 19.66 5.37
CA GLY A 385 18.34 20.71 4.35
C GLY A 385 16.89 21.18 4.21
N SER A 386 16.60 21.79 3.05
CA SER A 386 15.28 22.34 2.71
C SER A 386 14.22 21.24 2.52
N LEU A 387 12.96 21.66 2.48
CA LEU A 387 11.83 20.80 2.20
C LEU A 387 12.05 19.99 0.92
N LEU A 388 11.70 18.71 0.92
CA LEU A 388 11.74 17.85 -0.26
C LEU A 388 10.72 18.33 -1.30
N ARG A 389 11.03 18.17 -2.58
CA ARG A 389 10.19 18.65 -3.68
C ARG A 389 8.74 18.10 -3.60
N GLY A 390 8.56 16.84 -3.28
CA GLY A 390 7.23 16.24 -3.13
C GLY A 390 6.38 16.89 -2.05
N LEU A 391 6.98 17.56 -1.07
CA LEU A 391 6.27 18.30 -0.02
C LEU A 391 5.96 19.76 -0.40
N THR A 392 6.40 20.24 -1.57
CA THR A 392 6.22 21.63 -2.00
C THR A 392 4.96 21.86 -2.83
N GLY A 393 4.36 20.79 -3.37
CA GLY A 393 3.17 20.88 -4.22
C GLY A 393 1.97 21.44 -3.46
N ARG A 394 1.11 22.15 -4.18
CA ARG A 394 -0.17 22.69 -3.66
C ARG A 394 -1.26 22.36 -4.65
N VAL A 395 -2.33 21.78 -4.15
CA VAL A 395 -3.56 21.51 -4.91
C VAL A 395 -4.72 22.15 -4.17
N PRO A 396 -5.46 23.07 -4.77
CA PRO A 396 -6.58 23.72 -4.11
C PRO A 396 -7.61 22.69 -3.61
N GLY A 397 -7.95 22.75 -2.32
CA GLY A 397 -8.95 21.88 -1.70
C GLY A 397 -8.50 20.45 -1.38
N ALA A 398 -7.21 20.17 -1.42
CA ALA A 398 -6.63 18.84 -1.12
C ALA A 398 -5.91 18.76 0.24
N ASP A 399 -6.03 19.78 1.08
CA ASP A 399 -5.44 19.84 2.44
C ASP A 399 -6.39 19.30 3.51
#